data_a01aca003676dac5a2603cb6db4f7f2d
#
_entry.id   a01aca003676dac5a2603cb6db4f7f2d
#
_cell.length_a   1.000
_cell.length_b   1.000
_cell.length_c   1.000
_cell.angle_alpha   90.00
_cell.angle_beta   90.00
_cell.angle_gamma   90.00
#
_symmetry.space_group_name_H-M   'P 1'
#
loop_
_entity.id
_entity.type
_entity.pdbx_description
1 polymer ?
#
loop_
_entity_poly.entity_id
_entity_poly.type
_entity_poly.pdbx_seq_one_letter_code
_entity_poly.pdbx_strand_id
1 'polypeptide(L)'
;WGADTTVYKKTDEKVESIENVLSSIPEKFAFLFVGQWTHRNLYHDRKDIGNLIKTFSNTFKDKSPENRPCLLLKTSGVNFSVVDRDEILGRIKQIQAEVGDNCPNVYLLHGELTPTEMNGLLNHEKVRVHVSFTHGEGFGHPLLLASLSGKPVLSSNWSGHLDFLNPKYTSFFDGSLKQIDPTSANDWLIKESSWFYVAYGLAEDKFKQYYHSYTQSFTDKAEQLRIENSEKFSLSAMDTKFWGILDKYVPEFAVEKKIVLPKLKKIELPKLNNIG
;
A
#
# COMPACT_ATOMS: atom_id res chain seq x y z
N TRP A 1 -9.56 7.27 -7.60
CA TRP A 1 -8.86 7.12 -6.30
C TRP A 1 -7.87 8.26 -6.13
N GLY A 2 -7.82 8.83 -4.94
CA GLY A 2 -6.88 9.89 -4.58
C GLY A 2 -6.47 9.75 -3.12
N ALA A 3 -5.52 10.58 -2.69
CA ALA A 3 -5.06 10.65 -1.31
C ALA A 3 -5.55 11.94 -0.63
N ASP A 4 -5.88 11.83 0.65
CA ASP A 4 -6.11 13.00 1.49
C ASP A 4 -4.76 13.66 1.82
N THR A 5 -4.40 14.69 1.06
CA THR A 5 -3.14 15.42 1.21
C THR A 5 -3.12 16.36 2.42
N THR A 6 -4.21 16.50 3.14
CA THR A 6 -4.21 17.20 4.44
C THR A 6 -3.58 16.33 5.52
N VAL A 7 -3.74 15.02 5.41
CA VAL A 7 -3.19 14.00 6.31
C VAL A 7 -1.88 13.43 5.78
N TYR A 8 -1.91 12.88 4.53
CA TYR A 8 -0.76 12.21 3.91
C TYR A 8 0.11 13.22 3.17
N LYS A 9 1.18 13.60 3.81
CA LYS A 9 2.11 14.63 3.32
C LYS A 9 3.50 14.41 3.92
N LYS A 10 4.50 15.00 3.31
CA LYS A 10 5.82 15.12 3.93
C LYS A 10 5.73 15.97 5.20
N THR A 11 6.28 15.47 6.30
CA THR A 11 6.29 16.14 7.59
C THR A 11 7.48 15.67 8.41
N ASP A 12 7.98 16.56 9.26
CA ASP A 12 8.96 16.26 10.31
C ASP A 12 8.29 16.07 11.68
N GLU A 13 6.95 16.15 11.74
CA GLU A 13 6.20 15.92 12.96
C GLU A 13 6.34 14.46 13.40
N LYS A 14 6.73 14.27 14.65
CA LYS A 14 6.91 12.97 15.26
C LYS A 14 5.61 12.49 15.89
N VAL A 15 5.22 11.29 15.59
CA VAL A 15 4.06 10.61 16.20
C VAL A 15 4.56 9.70 17.30
N GLU A 16 4.24 10.00 18.54
CA GLU A 16 4.80 9.33 19.73
C GLU A 16 4.67 7.80 19.70
N SER A 17 3.51 7.29 19.29
CA SER A 17 3.30 5.83 19.19
C SER A 17 4.25 5.17 18.18
N ILE A 18 4.55 5.84 17.08
CA ILE A 18 5.48 5.36 16.04
C ILE A 18 6.93 5.50 16.50
N GLU A 19 7.30 6.64 17.12
CA GLU A 19 8.63 6.84 17.69
C GLU A 19 8.96 5.77 18.73
N ASN A 20 8.02 5.47 19.65
CA ASN A 20 8.21 4.46 20.69
C ASN A 20 8.46 3.06 20.11
N VAL A 21 7.77 2.68 19.03
CA VAL A 21 7.96 1.38 18.36
C VAL A 21 9.30 1.36 17.62
N LEU A 22 9.61 2.37 16.83
CA LEU A 22 10.79 2.37 15.98
C LEU A 22 12.09 2.71 16.70
N SER A 23 12.03 3.38 17.87
CA SER A 23 13.21 3.62 18.70
C SER A 23 13.89 2.34 19.16
N SER A 24 13.13 1.25 19.34
CA SER A 24 13.66 -0.06 19.75
C SER A 24 14.45 -0.78 18.65
N ILE A 25 14.34 -0.34 17.40
CA ILE A 25 15.03 -0.94 16.24
C ILE A 25 16.43 -0.32 16.15
N PRO A 26 17.52 -1.13 16.19
CA PRO A 26 18.88 -0.59 16.17
C PRO A 26 19.30 -0.02 14.81
N GLU A 27 18.74 -0.52 13.72
CA GLU A 27 19.09 -0.10 12.36
C GLU A 27 18.65 1.33 12.08
N LYS A 28 19.52 2.06 11.36
CA LYS A 28 19.28 3.45 10.93
C LYS A 28 18.70 3.57 9.53
N PHE A 29 18.63 2.44 8.82
CA PHE A 29 18.11 2.37 7.45
C PHE A 29 17.10 1.23 7.36
N ALA A 30 15.86 1.57 7.07
CA ALA A 30 14.80 0.62 6.85
C ALA A 30 14.20 0.75 5.45
N PHE A 31 13.97 -0.38 4.81
CA PHE A 31 13.02 -0.52 3.70
C PHE A 31 11.66 -0.80 4.30
N LEU A 32 10.61 -0.10 3.86
CA LEU A 32 9.25 -0.27 4.36
C LEU A 32 8.35 -0.86 3.28
N PHE A 33 7.70 -1.95 3.59
CA PHE A 33 6.58 -2.51 2.82
C PHE A 33 5.26 -2.23 3.57
N VAL A 34 4.21 -1.85 2.82
CA VAL A 34 2.84 -1.68 3.34
C VAL A 34 1.86 -2.47 2.46
N GLY A 35 1.13 -3.41 3.04
CA GLY A 35 0.14 -4.21 2.32
C GLY A 35 -0.34 -5.40 3.11
N GLN A 36 -1.31 -6.16 2.57
CA GLN A 36 -1.83 -7.37 3.19
C GLN A 36 -1.14 -8.62 2.63
N TRP A 37 -0.92 -9.60 3.49
CA TRP A 37 -0.38 -10.92 3.15
C TRP A 37 -1.44 -12.00 3.38
N THR A 38 -2.41 -12.06 2.50
CA THR A 38 -3.62 -12.86 2.68
C THR A 38 -3.47 -14.32 2.25
N HIS A 39 -2.53 -14.63 1.36
CA HIS A 39 -2.36 -16.00 0.85
C HIS A 39 -1.52 -16.85 1.81
N ARG A 40 -1.93 -18.11 2.02
CA ARG A 40 -1.22 -19.03 2.92
C ARG A 40 0.10 -19.54 2.38
N ASN A 41 0.23 -19.67 1.05
CA ASN A 41 1.49 -20.04 0.42
C ASN A 41 2.46 -18.87 0.47
N LEU A 42 3.72 -19.14 0.85
CA LEU A 42 4.71 -18.11 1.11
C LEU A 42 5.08 -17.27 -0.12
N TYR A 43 4.99 -17.84 -1.32
CA TYR A 43 5.54 -17.25 -2.54
C TYR A 43 4.49 -17.02 -3.64
N HIS A 44 3.21 -17.26 -3.34
CA HIS A 44 2.14 -17.21 -4.33
C HIS A 44 1.08 -16.17 -3.98
N ASP A 45 1.41 -15.18 -3.18
CA ASP A 45 0.52 -14.07 -2.88
C ASP A 45 0.72 -12.92 -3.89
N ARG A 46 -0.35 -12.18 -4.16
CA ARG A 46 -0.33 -11.06 -5.11
C ARG A 46 0.68 -9.95 -4.77
N LYS A 47 1.00 -9.78 -3.51
CA LYS A 47 1.98 -8.76 -3.06
C LYS A 47 3.42 -9.26 -3.09
N ASP A 48 3.62 -10.57 -3.30
CA ASP A 48 4.92 -11.23 -3.40
C ASP A 48 5.84 -10.99 -2.19
N ILE A 49 5.22 -10.98 -1.00
CA ILE A 49 5.91 -10.62 0.25
C ILE A 49 6.97 -11.67 0.59
N GLY A 50 6.68 -12.95 0.33
CA GLY A 50 7.64 -14.02 0.58
C GLY A 50 8.94 -13.86 -0.20
N ASN A 51 8.84 -13.58 -1.51
CA ASN A 51 10.02 -13.33 -2.34
C ASN A 51 10.68 -11.98 -2.02
N LEU A 52 9.92 -10.97 -1.59
CA LEU A 52 10.49 -9.72 -1.08
C LEU A 52 11.39 -9.98 0.14
N ILE A 53 10.92 -10.74 1.14
CA ILE A 53 11.71 -11.11 2.33
C ILE A 53 12.93 -11.94 1.93
N LYS A 54 12.75 -12.95 1.07
CA LYS A 54 13.82 -13.85 0.62
C LYS A 54 14.93 -13.09 -0.12
N THR A 55 14.55 -12.25 -1.08
CA THR A 55 15.49 -11.44 -1.86
C THR A 55 16.23 -10.44 -0.98
N PHE A 56 15.50 -9.73 -0.10
CA PHE A 56 16.12 -8.81 0.87
C PHE A 56 17.12 -9.55 1.79
N SER A 57 16.73 -10.70 2.33
CA SER A 57 17.58 -11.49 3.20
C SER A 57 18.84 -12.00 2.49
N ASN A 58 18.70 -12.52 1.26
CA ASN A 58 19.85 -12.94 0.44
C ASN A 58 20.80 -11.79 0.15
N THR A 59 20.25 -10.59 -0.10
CA THR A 59 21.05 -9.39 -0.43
C THR A 59 22.00 -8.98 0.70
N PHE A 60 21.58 -9.15 1.97
CA PHE A 60 22.28 -8.56 3.11
C PHE A 60 22.79 -9.57 4.15
N LYS A 61 22.58 -10.89 3.98
CA LYS A 61 23.01 -11.92 4.95
C LYS A 61 24.50 -11.95 5.24
N ASP A 62 25.33 -11.59 4.25
CA ASP A 62 26.80 -11.60 4.40
C ASP A 62 27.36 -10.30 5.00
N LYS A 63 26.50 -9.34 5.36
CA LYS A 63 26.93 -8.10 6.02
C LYS A 63 26.93 -8.27 7.52
N SER A 64 27.85 -7.58 8.20
CA SER A 64 27.83 -7.54 9.67
C SER A 64 26.54 -6.86 10.18
N PRO A 65 26.00 -7.24 11.35
CA PRO A 65 24.75 -6.72 11.88
C PRO A 65 24.67 -5.21 11.94
N GLU A 66 25.77 -4.53 12.27
CA GLU A 66 25.86 -3.06 12.37
C GLU A 66 25.88 -2.35 11.00
N ASN A 67 26.15 -3.08 9.91
CA ASN A 67 26.33 -2.54 8.56
C ASN A 67 25.29 -3.04 7.57
N ARG A 68 24.09 -3.34 8.03
CA ARG A 68 22.98 -3.78 7.15
C ARG A 68 21.67 -3.06 7.48
N PRO A 69 20.78 -2.90 6.49
CA PRO A 69 19.45 -2.35 6.72
C PRO A 69 18.52 -3.38 7.35
N CYS A 70 17.35 -2.94 7.79
CA CYS A 70 16.23 -3.81 8.11
C CYS A 70 15.09 -3.69 7.10
N LEU A 71 14.21 -4.67 7.10
CA LEU A 71 12.93 -4.64 6.39
C LEU A 71 11.79 -4.48 7.41
N LEU A 72 11.00 -3.44 7.27
CA LEU A 72 9.79 -3.22 8.04
C LEU A 72 8.59 -3.68 7.21
N LEU A 73 7.79 -4.58 7.74
CA LEU A 73 6.56 -5.07 7.14
C LEU A 73 5.36 -4.54 7.91
N LYS A 74 4.70 -3.51 7.40
CA LYS A 74 3.38 -3.11 7.87
C LYS A 74 2.35 -3.96 7.16
N THR A 75 2.01 -5.08 7.76
CA THR A 75 1.16 -6.10 7.14
C THR A 75 0.26 -6.81 8.15
N SER A 76 -0.80 -7.40 7.63
CA SER A 76 -1.68 -8.37 8.29
C SER A 76 -2.07 -9.44 7.27
N GLY A 77 -2.58 -10.55 7.74
CA GLY A 77 -3.25 -11.54 6.89
C GLY A 77 -4.71 -11.15 6.67
N VAL A 78 -5.59 -11.74 7.46
CA VAL A 78 -7.04 -11.52 7.35
C VAL A 78 -7.53 -10.45 8.34
N ASN A 79 -6.89 -10.35 9.51
CA ASN A 79 -7.29 -9.45 10.59
C ASN A 79 -6.07 -9.05 11.44
N PHE A 80 -6.32 -8.44 12.60
CA PHE A 80 -5.27 -8.00 13.53
C PHE A 80 -5.25 -8.82 14.83
N SER A 81 -5.69 -10.07 14.81
CA SER A 81 -5.63 -10.96 15.97
C SER A 81 -4.19 -11.41 16.27
N VAL A 82 -4.00 -11.90 17.51
CA VAL A 82 -2.73 -12.51 17.92
C VAL A 82 -2.40 -13.74 17.06
N VAL A 83 -3.41 -14.52 16.67
CA VAL A 83 -3.24 -15.71 15.82
C VAL A 83 -2.73 -15.31 14.43
N ASP A 84 -3.32 -14.28 13.82
CA ASP A 84 -2.88 -13.74 12.53
C ASP A 84 -1.43 -13.24 12.60
N ARG A 85 -1.09 -12.51 13.66
CA ARG A 85 0.28 -12.03 13.92
C ARG A 85 1.26 -13.19 14.01
N ASP A 86 0.95 -14.20 14.81
CA ASP A 86 1.84 -15.32 15.06
C ASP A 86 2.02 -16.19 13.80
N GLU A 87 0.99 -16.31 12.97
CA GLU A 87 1.08 -16.96 11.65
C GLU A 87 2.04 -16.21 10.73
N ILE A 88 1.94 -14.87 10.64
CA ILE A 88 2.85 -14.06 9.82
C ILE A 88 4.28 -14.16 10.33
N LEU A 89 4.50 -14.09 11.65
CA LEU A 89 5.83 -14.29 12.24
C LEU A 89 6.41 -15.67 11.92
N GLY A 90 5.57 -16.71 11.93
CA GLY A 90 5.95 -18.07 11.52
C GLY A 90 6.43 -18.11 10.06
N ARG A 91 5.70 -17.46 9.15
CA ARG A 91 6.07 -17.35 7.72
C ARG A 91 7.41 -16.63 7.54
N ILE A 92 7.64 -15.50 8.22
CA ILE A 92 8.91 -14.76 8.17
C ILE A 92 10.05 -15.66 8.62
N LYS A 93 9.92 -16.36 9.77
CA LYS A 93 10.93 -17.27 10.28
C LYS A 93 11.21 -18.42 9.31
N GLN A 94 10.19 -18.99 8.69
CA GLN A 94 10.36 -20.07 7.72
C GLN A 94 11.19 -19.59 6.52
N ILE A 95 10.88 -18.41 5.96
CA ILE A 95 11.63 -17.86 4.81
C ILE A 95 13.06 -17.56 5.20
N GLN A 96 13.30 -17.00 6.38
CA GLN A 96 14.68 -16.75 6.86
C GLN A 96 15.46 -18.06 7.07
N ALA A 97 14.81 -19.10 7.57
CA ALA A 97 15.43 -20.42 7.69
C ALA A 97 15.81 -21.04 6.33
N GLU A 98 15.01 -20.81 5.29
CA GLU A 98 15.37 -21.23 3.91
C GLU A 98 16.55 -20.45 3.33
N VAL A 99 16.76 -19.21 3.72
CA VAL A 99 17.91 -18.38 3.29
C VAL A 99 19.19 -18.79 4.03
N GLY A 100 19.05 -19.26 5.26
CA GLY A 100 20.14 -19.69 6.14
C GLY A 100 20.43 -18.70 7.26
N ASP A 101 21.57 -18.91 7.89
CA ASP A 101 22.00 -18.12 9.04
C ASP A 101 22.35 -16.67 8.67
N ASN A 102 22.41 -15.83 9.70
CA ASN A 102 22.87 -14.45 9.60
C ASN A 102 21.99 -13.53 8.71
N CYS A 103 20.68 -13.81 8.60
CA CYS A 103 19.75 -12.93 7.90
C CYS A 103 19.68 -11.53 8.54
N PRO A 104 19.44 -10.47 7.73
CA PRO A 104 19.09 -9.16 8.25
C PRO A 104 17.75 -9.21 9.00
N ASN A 105 17.54 -8.26 9.89
CA ASN A 105 16.30 -8.18 10.65
C ASN A 105 15.11 -7.83 9.76
N VAL A 106 14.01 -8.57 9.96
CA VAL A 106 12.70 -8.30 9.37
C VAL A 106 11.73 -8.09 10.52
N TYR A 107 11.18 -6.90 10.62
CA TYR A 107 10.27 -6.51 11.69
C TYR A 107 8.83 -6.49 11.18
N LEU A 108 7.92 -6.99 11.97
CA LEU A 108 6.49 -6.98 11.71
C LEU A 108 5.81 -5.87 12.52
N LEU A 109 5.19 -4.94 11.82
CA LEU A 109 4.28 -3.95 12.38
C LEU A 109 2.84 -4.43 12.14
N HIS A 110 2.32 -5.22 13.08
CA HIS A 110 0.98 -5.78 13.04
C HIS A 110 0.02 -4.93 13.87
N GLY A 111 -1.19 -4.72 13.37
CA GLY A 111 -2.20 -3.88 14.02
C GLY A 111 -2.71 -2.76 13.11
N GLU A 112 -3.79 -2.14 13.48
CA GLU A 112 -4.30 -0.95 12.80
C GLU A 112 -3.48 0.28 13.18
N LEU A 113 -3.29 1.17 12.24
CA LEU A 113 -2.74 2.50 12.44
C LEU A 113 -3.78 3.51 12.01
N THR A 114 -3.95 4.56 12.78
CA THR A 114 -4.71 5.73 12.36
C THR A 114 -4.04 6.38 11.14
N PRO A 115 -4.76 7.18 10.35
CA PRO A 115 -4.15 7.91 9.22
C PRO A 115 -2.93 8.75 9.64
N THR A 116 -2.97 9.38 10.82
CA THR A 116 -1.85 10.16 11.37
C THR A 116 -0.65 9.28 11.70
N GLU A 117 -0.87 8.14 12.35
CA GLU A 117 0.20 7.17 12.65
C GLU A 117 0.78 6.56 11.37
N MET A 118 -0.06 6.25 10.38
CA MET A 118 0.43 5.78 9.09
C MET A 118 1.29 6.84 8.41
N ASN A 119 0.88 8.10 8.40
CA ASN A 119 1.70 9.17 7.84
C ASN A 119 3.00 9.36 8.64
N GLY A 120 2.96 9.25 9.98
CA GLY A 120 4.14 9.24 10.84
C GLY A 120 5.11 8.11 10.48
N LEU A 121 4.60 6.89 10.27
CA LEU A 121 5.41 5.74 9.84
C LEU A 121 6.06 5.99 8.46
N LEU A 122 5.29 6.48 7.49
CA LEU A 122 5.79 6.77 6.13
C LEU A 122 6.89 7.83 6.14
N ASN A 123 6.83 8.80 7.06
CA ASN A 123 7.80 9.89 7.19
C ASN A 123 8.95 9.61 8.16
N HIS A 124 8.86 8.56 8.99
CA HIS A 124 9.86 8.30 10.05
C HIS A 124 11.30 8.28 9.50
N GLU A 125 12.25 8.85 10.23
CA GLU A 125 13.63 9.06 9.77
C GLU A 125 14.38 7.75 9.40
N LYS A 126 14.08 6.65 10.08
CA LYS A 126 14.67 5.33 9.79
C LYS A 126 14.11 4.73 8.50
N VAL A 127 12.88 5.07 8.10
CA VAL A 127 12.30 4.64 6.82
C VAL A 127 12.94 5.46 5.70
N ARG A 128 13.76 4.82 4.89
CA ARG A 128 14.51 5.49 3.82
C ARG A 128 13.96 5.20 2.43
N VAL A 129 13.36 4.04 2.23
CA VAL A 129 12.82 3.59 0.94
C VAL A 129 11.54 2.81 1.17
N HIS A 130 10.51 3.12 0.39
CA HIS A 130 9.30 2.29 0.32
C HIS A 130 9.46 1.24 -0.77
N VAL A 131 9.13 -0.02 -0.49
CA VAL A 131 9.39 -1.14 -1.40
C VAL A 131 8.16 -2.02 -1.59
N SER A 132 7.92 -2.50 -2.82
CA SER A 132 6.88 -3.48 -3.13
C SER A 132 7.25 -4.34 -4.34
N PHE A 133 7.08 -5.66 -4.21
CA PHE A 133 7.23 -6.61 -5.32
C PHE A 133 5.91 -6.98 -5.97
N THR A 134 4.85 -6.25 -5.66
CA THR A 134 3.50 -6.61 -6.10
C THR A 134 3.44 -7.10 -7.56
N HIS A 135 2.75 -8.20 -7.78
CA HIS A 135 2.51 -8.76 -9.12
C HIS A 135 1.54 -7.90 -9.96
N GLY A 136 0.80 -7.00 -9.29
CA GLY A 136 -0.13 -6.06 -9.92
C GLY A 136 -1.04 -5.39 -8.90
N GLU A 137 -1.39 -4.16 -9.17
CA GLU A 137 -2.29 -3.31 -8.39
C GLU A 137 -3.42 -2.79 -9.26
N GLY A 138 -4.64 -2.77 -8.76
CA GLY A 138 -5.72 -2.02 -9.41
C GLY A 138 -5.40 -0.53 -9.46
N PHE A 139 -4.89 0.02 -8.35
CA PHE A 139 -4.41 1.39 -8.25
C PHE A 139 -3.07 1.46 -7.49
N GLY A 140 -2.95 0.79 -6.35
CA GLY A 140 -1.74 0.83 -5.53
C GLY A 140 -1.75 1.94 -4.48
N HIS A 141 -2.89 2.15 -3.83
CA HIS A 141 -3.07 3.23 -2.84
C HIS A 141 -1.94 3.33 -1.80
N PRO A 142 -1.42 2.23 -1.19
CA PRO A 142 -0.29 2.34 -0.27
C PRO A 142 0.97 2.95 -0.90
N LEU A 143 1.22 2.72 -2.19
CA LEU A 143 2.35 3.30 -2.91
C LEU A 143 2.14 4.78 -3.22
N LEU A 144 0.88 5.20 -3.48
CA LEU A 144 0.55 6.62 -3.59
C LEU A 144 0.83 7.34 -2.27
N LEU A 145 0.33 6.80 -1.14
CA LEU A 145 0.57 7.39 0.18
C LEU A 145 2.07 7.47 0.50
N ALA A 146 2.83 6.41 0.18
CA ALA A 146 4.27 6.38 0.32
C ALA A 146 4.96 7.51 -0.48
N SER A 147 4.54 7.73 -1.73
CA SER A 147 5.13 8.77 -2.59
C SER A 147 4.94 10.18 -2.01
N LEU A 148 3.86 10.43 -1.26
CA LEU A 148 3.57 11.72 -0.63
C LEU A 148 4.48 12.05 0.56
N SER A 149 5.25 11.08 1.08
CA SER A 149 6.26 11.32 2.11
C SER A 149 7.53 11.99 1.59
N GLY A 150 7.70 12.08 0.26
CA GLY A 150 8.92 12.61 -0.36
C GLY A 150 10.13 11.69 -0.22
N LYS A 151 9.90 10.39 0.07
CA LYS A 151 10.94 9.35 0.11
C LYS A 151 10.89 8.48 -1.13
N PRO A 152 12.02 7.89 -1.56
CA PRO A 152 12.05 7.00 -2.70
C PRO A 152 11.04 5.84 -2.60
N VAL A 153 10.37 5.56 -3.70
CA VAL A 153 9.53 4.38 -3.89
C VAL A 153 10.20 3.46 -4.89
N LEU A 154 10.30 2.17 -4.56
CA LEU A 154 10.87 1.12 -5.39
C LEU A 154 9.83 0.01 -5.55
N SER A 155 9.27 -0.15 -6.73
CA SER A 155 8.15 -1.06 -7.00
C SER A 155 8.33 -1.84 -8.30
N SER A 156 7.50 -2.87 -8.50
CA SER A 156 7.43 -3.58 -9.78
C SER A 156 7.03 -2.64 -10.92
N ASN A 157 7.55 -2.89 -12.12
CA ASN A 157 7.30 -2.07 -13.31
C ASN A 157 6.06 -2.55 -14.06
N TRP A 158 4.90 -2.61 -13.38
CA TRP A 158 3.67 -3.15 -13.97
C TRP A 158 2.40 -2.69 -13.26
N SER A 159 1.37 -2.38 -14.04
CA SER A 159 -0.04 -2.18 -13.66
C SER A 159 -0.37 -0.79 -13.03
N GLY A 160 -1.51 -0.69 -12.32
CA GLY A 160 -2.17 0.58 -12.01
C GLY A 160 -1.37 1.61 -11.21
N HIS A 161 -0.36 1.21 -10.46
CA HIS A 161 0.49 2.18 -9.76
C HIS A 161 1.45 2.96 -10.69
N LEU A 162 1.60 2.54 -11.95
CA LEU A 162 2.37 3.29 -12.94
C LEU A 162 1.68 4.59 -13.34
N ASP A 163 0.39 4.75 -13.07
CA ASP A 163 -0.34 6.00 -13.34
C ASP A 163 0.20 7.19 -12.53
N PHE A 164 0.75 6.91 -11.34
CA PHE A 164 1.29 7.94 -10.45
C PHE A 164 2.77 7.74 -10.09
N LEU A 165 3.36 6.59 -10.32
CA LEU A 165 4.81 6.38 -10.16
C LEU A 165 5.52 6.74 -11.47
N ASN A 166 5.75 8.02 -11.69
CA ASN A 166 6.42 8.52 -12.89
C ASN A 166 7.84 7.94 -13.01
N PRO A 167 8.20 7.24 -14.12
CA PRO A 167 9.52 6.61 -14.29
C PRO A 167 10.69 7.60 -14.31
N LYS A 168 10.43 8.89 -14.52
CA LYS A 168 11.45 9.94 -14.40
C LYS A 168 11.95 10.10 -12.97
N TYR A 169 11.08 9.82 -11.99
CA TYR A 169 11.33 10.07 -10.57
C TYR A 169 11.34 8.81 -9.73
N THR A 170 10.85 7.69 -10.27
CA THR A 170 10.73 6.40 -9.58
C THR A 170 11.67 5.37 -10.19
N SER A 171 12.27 4.54 -9.37
CA SER A 171 12.97 3.35 -9.84
C SER A 171 12.07 2.14 -9.74
N PHE A 172 12.13 1.29 -10.77
CA PHE A 172 11.34 0.07 -10.82
C PHE A 172 12.21 -1.17 -10.79
N PHE A 173 11.63 -2.25 -10.27
CA PHE A 173 12.17 -3.59 -10.46
C PHE A 173 11.79 -4.09 -11.85
N ASP A 174 12.77 -4.54 -12.60
CA ASP A 174 12.55 -5.21 -13.87
C ASP A 174 11.97 -6.60 -13.66
N GLY A 175 11.27 -7.12 -14.66
CA GLY A 175 10.62 -8.42 -14.59
C GLY A 175 9.87 -8.78 -15.85
N SER A 176 8.99 -9.77 -15.76
CA SER A 176 8.19 -10.22 -16.90
C SER A 176 6.85 -10.80 -16.47
N LEU A 177 5.88 -10.74 -17.38
CA LEU A 177 4.60 -11.42 -17.21
C LEU A 177 4.80 -12.93 -17.37
N LYS A 178 4.26 -13.70 -16.42
CA LYS A 178 4.22 -15.17 -16.45
C LYS A 178 2.86 -15.62 -15.98
N GLN A 179 2.41 -16.77 -16.46
CA GLN A 179 1.20 -17.40 -15.97
C GLN A 179 1.29 -17.60 -14.45
N ILE A 180 0.19 -17.37 -13.76
CA ILE A 180 0.13 -17.56 -12.32
C ILE A 180 0.35 -19.01 -11.93
N ASP A 181 0.83 -19.24 -10.72
CA ASP A 181 0.80 -20.58 -10.14
C ASP A 181 -0.67 -21.02 -9.96
N PRO A 182 -1.03 -22.27 -10.35
CA PRO A 182 -2.40 -22.75 -10.19
C PRO A 182 -2.95 -22.67 -8.77
N THR A 183 -2.10 -22.71 -7.75
CA THR A 183 -2.50 -22.56 -6.33
C THR A 183 -2.91 -21.16 -5.96
N SER A 184 -2.57 -20.16 -6.78
CA SER A 184 -3.02 -18.77 -6.62
C SER A 184 -4.40 -18.52 -7.21
N ALA A 185 -4.89 -19.43 -8.06
CA ALA A 185 -6.19 -19.29 -8.72
C ALA A 185 -7.35 -19.38 -7.70
N ASN A 186 -8.40 -18.61 -7.95
CA ASN A 186 -9.62 -18.57 -7.16
C ASN A 186 -10.78 -18.05 -8.02
N ASP A 187 -11.94 -17.76 -7.43
CA ASP A 187 -13.13 -17.28 -8.15
C ASP A 187 -12.92 -15.95 -8.92
N TRP A 188 -11.90 -15.17 -8.56
CA TRP A 188 -11.59 -13.85 -9.13
C TRP A 188 -10.35 -13.88 -10.04
N LEU A 189 -9.42 -14.78 -9.77
CA LEU A 189 -8.16 -14.93 -10.48
C LEU A 189 -8.11 -16.30 -11.16
N ILE A 190 -8.43 -16.31 -12.45
CA ILE A 190 -8.45 -17.55 -13.24
C ILE A 190 -7.04 -18.04 -13.53
N LYS A 191 -6.86 -19.35 -13.64
CA LYS A 191 -5.55 -20.00 -13.83
C LYS A 191 -4.80 -19.60 -15.11
N GLU A 192 -5.51 -19.09 -16.11
CA GLU A 192 -4.97 -18.56 -17.38
C GLU A 192 -4.43 -17.12 -17.24
N SER A 193 -4.66 -16.48 -16.11
CA SER A 193 -4.17 -15.12 -15.82
C SER A 193 -2.65 -15.09 -15.75
N SER A 194 -2.09 -13.91 -15.96
CA SER A 194 -0.66 -13.65 -15.83
C SER A 194 -0.40 -12.59 -14.76
N TRP A 195 0.67 -12.81 -14.01
CA TRP A 195 1.22 -11.87 -13.07
C TRP A 195 2.59 -11.38 -13.52
N PHE A 196 2.95 -10.17 -13.10
CA PHE A 196 4.29 -9.66 -13.28
C PHE A 196 5.20 -10.20 -12.17
N TYR A 197 6.25 -10.91 -12.55
CA TYR A 197 7.26 -11.42 -11.63
C TYR A 197 8.51 -10.58 -11.73
N VAL A 198 8.96 -10.06 -10.60
CA VAL A 198 10.22 -9.32 -10.47
C VAL A 198 11.40 -10.25 -10.79
N ALA A 199 12.40 -9.74 -11.47
CA ALA A 199 13.68 -10.43 -11.65
C ALA A 199 14.52 -10.32 -10.35
N TYR A 200 14.32 -11.25 -9.42
CA TYR A 200 14.83 -11.16 -8.05
C TYR A 200 16.34 -10.96 -7.97
N GLY A 201 17.11 -11.57 -8.87
CA GLY A 201 18.57 -11.35 -8.92
C GLY A 201 18.93 -9.89 -9.25
N LEU A 202 18.20 -9.24 -10.17
CA LEU A 202 18.38 -7.81 -10.46
C LEU A 202 17.84 -6.93 -9.32
N ALA A 203 16.84 -7.41 -8.59
CA ALA A 203 16.29 -6.69 -7.45
C ALA A 203 17.31 -6.60 -6.30
N GLU A 204 18.17 -7.61 -6.11
CA GLU A 204 19.26 -7.55 -5.14
C GLU A 204 20.21 -6.37 -5.42
N ASP A 205 20.53 -6.12 -6.69
CA ASP A 205 21.40 -5.00 -7.06
C ASP A 205 20.73 -3.64 -6.79
N LYS A 206 19.39 -3.54 -6.99
CA LYS A 206 18.63 -2.35 -6.62
C LYS A 206 18.66 -2.12 -5.11
N PHE A 207 18.47 -3.15 -4.29
CA PHE A 207 18.59 -3.03 -2.83
C PHE A 207 19.98 -2.55 -2.41
N LYS A 208 21.05 -3.14 -2.97
CA LYS A 208 22.44 -2.71 -2.72
C LYS A 208 22.67 -1.27 -3.13
N GLN A 209 22.19 -0.87 -4.30
CA GLN A 209 22.28 0.50 -4.82
C GLN A 209 21.62 1.50 -3.86
N TYR A 210 20.37 1.24 -3.43
CA TYR A 210 19.65 2.13 -2.53
C TYR A 210 20.24 2.20 -1.13
N TYR A 211 20.84 1.13 -0.65
CA TYR A 211 21.49 1.12 0.65
C TYR A 211 22.87 1.78 0.66
N HIS A 212 23.74 1.40 -0.29
CA HIS A 212 25.12 1.86 -0.31
C HIS A 212 25.32 3.23 -0.97
N SER A 213 24.46 3.57 -1.92
CA SER A 213 24.58 4.78 -2.71
C SER A 213 23.38 5.73 -2.49
N TYR A 214 22.78 5.72 -1.29
CA TYR A 214 21.68 6.62 -0.95
C TYR A 214 22.17 8.07 -1.00
N THR A 215 21.76 8.78 -2.05
CA THR A 215 22.26 10.12 -2.36
C THR A 215 21.13 11.15 -2.37
N GLN A 216 21.52 12.42 -2.38
CA GLN A 216 20.59 13.55 -2.56
C GLN A 216 19.76 13.39 -3.83
N SER A 217 20.33 12.84 -4.91
CA SER A 217 19.59 12.61 -6.16
C SER A 217 18.38 11.71 -6.01
N PHE A 218 18.39 10.72 -5.12
CA PHE A 218 17.20 9.89 -4.85
C PHE A 218 16.13 10.68 -4.12
N THR A 219 16.51 11.51 -3.16
CA THR A 219 15.57 12.32 -2.40
C THR A 219 15.02 13.47 -3.24
N ASP A 220 15.81 14.06 -4.13
CA ASP A 220 15.35 15.12 -5.04
C ASP A 220 14.30 14.56 -6.03
N LYS A 221 14.54 13.38 -6.59
CA LYS A 221 13.56 12.71 -7.45
C LYS A 221 12.29 12.36 -6.69
N ALA A 222 12.40 11.83 -5.48
CA ALA A 222 11.25 11.52 -4.64
C ALA A 222 10.45 12.77 -4.28
N GLU A 223 11.11 13.90 -4.06
CA GLU A 223 10.45 15.19 -3.82
C GLU A 223 9.69 15.68 -5.07
N GLN A 224 10.25 15.52 -6.26
CA GLN A 224 9.53 15.84 -7.50
C GLN A 224 8.30 14.94 -7.69
N LEU A 225 8.42 13.65 -7.40
CA LEU A 225 7.29 12.72 -7.43
C LEU A 225 6.21 13.12 -6.43
N ARG A 226 6.60 13.50 -5.21
CA ARG A 226 5.67 13.98 -4.17
C ARG A 226 4.88 15.19 -4.64
N ILE A 227 5.56 16.19 -5.20
CA ILE A 227 4.93 17.42 -5.72
C ILE A 227 3.93 17.04 -6.82
N GLU A 228 4.36 16.28 -7.81
CA GLU A 228 3.49 15.84 -8.92
C GLU A 228 2.25 15.09 -8.41
N ASN A 229 2.41 14.16 -7.47
CA ASN A 229 1.32 13.35 -6.95
C ASN A 229 0.38 14.14 -6.03
N SER A 230 0.90 15.07 -5.22
CA SER A 230 0.06 15.94 -4.39
C SER A 230 -0.86 16.85 -5.21
N GLU A 231 -0.42 17.24 -6.40
CA GLU A 231 -1.23 18.05 -7.33
C GLU A 231 -2.23 17.20 -8.12
N LYS A 232 -1.78 16.06 -8.68
CA LYS A 232 -2.56 15.27 -9.64
C LYS A 232 -3.46 14.21 -9.02
N PHE A 233 -3.11 13.71 -7.82
CA PHE A 233 -3.75 12.57 -7.16
C PHE A 233 -4.24 12.88 -5.75
N SER A 234 -4.41 14.17 -5.40
CA SER A 234 -5.17 14.55 -4.20
C SER A 234 -6.65 14.20 -4.34
N LEU A 235 -7.37 14.06 -3.22
CA LEU A 235 -8.83 13.88 -3.25
C LEU A 235 -9.52 14.99 -4.05
N SER A 236 -9.11 16.24 -3.88
CA SER A 236 -9.66 17.39 -4.61
C SER A 236 -9.44 17.29 -6.13
N ALA A 237 -8.24 16.89 -6.57
CA ALA A 237 -7.94 16.68 -7.98
C ALA A 237 -8.78 15.54 -8.59
N MET A 238 -8.96 14.46 -7.82
CA MET A 238 -9.79 13.33 -8.25
C MET A 238 -11.28 13.67 -8.28
N ASP A 239 -11.76 14.45 -7.32
CA ASP A 239 -13.12 14.96 -7.29
C ASP A 239 -13.42 15.80 -8.55
N THR A 240 -12.55 16.75 -8.86
CA THR A 240 -12.67 17.56 -10.09
C THR A 240 -12.71 16.69 -11.36
N LYS A 241 -11.84 15.68 -11.46
CA LYS A 241 -11.84 14.75 -12.60
C LYS A 241 -13.13 13.92 -12.65
N PHE A 242 -13.60 13.46 -11.51
CA PHE A 242 -14.82 12.65 -11.42
C PHE A 242 -16.05 13.43 -11.88
N TRP A 243 -16.22 14.65 -11.39
CA TRP A 243 -17.35 15.51 -11.84
C TRP A 243 -17.24 15.83 -13.32
N GLY A 244 -16.06 16.15 -13.84
CA GLY A 244 -15.87 16.37 -15.28
C GLY A 244 -16.20 15.15 -16.15
N ILE A 245 -16.02 13.92 -15.62
CA ILE A 245 -16.47 12.70 -16.31
C ILE A 245 -17.99 12.57 -16.25
N LEU A 246 -18.59 12.82 -15.09
CA LEU A 246 -20.05 12.76 -14.94
C LEU A 246 -20.73 13.77 -15.86
N ASP A 247 -20.30 15.02 -15.86
CA ASP A 247 -20.83 16.08 -16.72
C ASP A 247 -20.76 15.73 -18.22
N LYS A 248 -19.70 15.01 -18.61
CA LYS A 248 -19.50 14.63 -20.01
C LYS A 248 -20.31 13.43 -20.46
N TYR A 249 -20.48 12.43 -19.58
CA TYR A 249 -20.98 11.12 -19.98
C TYR A 249 -22.30 10.71 -19.35
N VAL A 250 -22.73 11.36 -18.28
CA VAL A 250 -24.02 11.08 -17.65
C VAL A 250 -25.07 12.03 -18.24
N PRO A 251 -26.12 11.52 -18.89
CA PRO A 251 -27.18 12.38 -19.42
C PRO A 251 -27.94 13.09 -18.29
N GLU A 252 -28.39 14.32 -18.53
CA GLU A 252 -29.28 14.99 -17.60
C GLU A 252 -30.56 14.16 -17.46
N PHE A 253 -30.81 13.69 -16.24
CA PHE A 253 -32.07 13.04 -15.93
C PHE A 253 -33.15 14.10 -15.79
N ALA A 254 -34.29 13.90 -16.47
CA ALA A 254 -35.45 14.75 -16.25
C ALA A 254 -35.78 14.77 -14.76
N VAL A 255 -35.79 15.95 -14.16
CA VAL A 255 -36.23 16.11 -12.77
C VAL A 255 -37.65 15.57 -12.68
N GLU A 256 -37.87 14.50 -11.94
CA GLU A 256 -39.20 13.95 -11.70
C GLU A 256 -40.10 15.09 -11.18
N LYS A 257 -41.18 15.36 -11.91
CA LYS A 257 -42.16 16.31 -11.43
C LYS A 257 -42.63 15.84 -10.06
N LYS A 258 -42.44 16.69 -9.04
CA LYS A 258 -42.96 16.41 -7.70
C LYS A 258 -44.41 15.89 -7.85
N ILE A 259 -44.62 14.64 -7.49
CA ILE A 259 -45.95 14.06 -7.41
C ILE A 259 -46.70 14.87 -6.33
N VAL A 260 -47.58 15.76 -6.76
CA VAL A 260 -48.45 16.47 -5.84
C VAL A 260 -49.54 15.46 -5.47
N LEU A 261 -49.39 14.84 -4.34
CA LEU A 261 -50.42 13.96 -3.80
C LEU A 261 -51.72 14.78 -3.62
N PRO A 262 -52.89 14.29 -4.11
CA PRO A 262 -54.16 14.95 -3.88
C PRO A 262 -54.38 15.06 -2.37
N LYS A 263 -54.80 16.24 -1.92
CA LYS A 263 -55.21 16.45 -0.53
C LYS A 263 -56.33 15.49 -0.21
N LEU A 264 -56.11 14.55 0.69
CA LEU A 264 -57.15 13.69 1.19
C LEU A 264 -58.26 14.55 1.78
N LYS A 265 -59.52 14.31 1.35
CA LYS A 265 -60.68 14.95 1.98
C LYS A 265 -60.77 14.48 3.42
N LYS A 266 -60.96 15.43 4.33
CA LYS A 266 -61.16 15.12 5.74
C LYS A 266 -62.40 14.23 5.85
N ILE A 267 -62.23 13.01 6.34
CA ILE A 267 -63.36 12.11 6.63
C ILE A 267 -63.99 12.62 7.92
N GLU A 268 -65.22 13.17 7.81
CA GLU A 268 -66.03 13.47 9.00
C GLU A 268 -66.57 12.15 9.54
N LEU A 269 -66.18 11.80 10.72
CA LEU A 269 -66.75 10.63 11.40
C LEU A 269 -68.19 10.90 11.76
N PRO A 270 -69.13 9.94 11.54
CA PRO A 270 -70.53 10.09 11.94
C PRO A 270 -70.63 10.31 13.46
N LYS A 271 -71.50 11.22 13.87
CA LYS A 271 -71.77 11.48 15.27
C LYS A 271 -72.37 10.20 15.91
N LEU A 272 -71.73 9.73 16.97
CA LEU A 272 -72.26 8.63 17.76
C LEU A 272 -73.59 9.08 18.39
N ASN A 273 -74.70 8.43 18.03
CA ASN A 273 -75.95 8.61 18.71
C ASN A 273 -75.94 7.83 20.03
N ASN A 274 -76.27 8.52 21.14
CA ASN A 274 -76.47 7.86 22.43
C ASN A 274 -77.65 6.90 22.27
N ILE A 275 -77.39 5.63 22.47
CA ILE A 275 -78.42 4.63 22.65
C ILE A 275 -78.69 4.62 24.16
N GLY A 276 -79.82 5.19 24.52
CA GLY A 276 -80.30 5.24 25.91
C GLY A 276 -80.54 3.86 26.56
#